data_6b9e6dd43c904b290870fd3e28284f3f
#
_entry.id   6b9e6dd43c904b290870fd3e28284f3f
#
_cell.length_a   1.000
_cell.length_b   1.000
_cell.length_c   1.000
_cell.angle_alpha   90.00
_cell.angle_beta   90.00
_cell.angle_gamma   90.00
#
_symmetry.space_group_name_H-M   'P 1'
#
loop_
_entity.id
_entity.type
_entity.pdbx_description
1 polymer ?
#
loop_
_entity_poly.entity_id
_entity_poly.type
_entity_poly.pdbx_seq_one_letter_code
_entity_poly.pdbx_strand_id
1 'polypeptide(L)'
;MNIFDYFKKKGIDTIDSSFYSKIAMWDSWYRANVKRFHQYRVYHGTGQYERCHRKSLGMAKKICEDISDLLLNERVTITIKDETTAKFVRSVLDAANFTVQGNEYQERKAACGTVAYVPYLTNMEVAEDGSVLSADIKLDYVVAKNIYPTAWENSRITEVIFAFPKTYKRKKYVQLQHHKLEPWQDKDGNDLGYQYVIENSVVECSSGAGRDLTPAEWNAIPYFEGLAARVETGSHQPPFIIDKLNIANNVDEDDTNPMGVALFANSIDVLAKIDLEYDSYANEFTLGRKRIFVAPEMLTDASGSQVFDPDDSVF
;
A
#
# COMPACT_ATOMS: atom_id res chain seq x y z
N MET A 1 4.95 -12.54 11.12
CA MET A 1 3.75 -13.30 10.72
C MET A 1 3.59 -13.17 9.21
N ASN A 2 3.40 -14.28 8.51
CA ASN A 2 2.91 -14.28 7.13
C ASN A 2 1.38 -14.30 7.18
N ILE A 3 0.71 -13.35 6.56
CA ILE A 3 -0.75 -13.22 6.61
C ILE A 3 -1.46 -14.37 5.88
N PHE A 4 -0.86 -14.91 4.82
CA PHE A 4 -1.42 -16.05 4.08
C PHE A 4 -1.41 -17.34 4.90
N ASP A 5 -0.35 -17.57 5.71
CA ASP A 5 -0.31 -18.70 6.64
C ASP A 5 -1.41 -18.57 7.70
N TYR A 6 -1.70 -17.34 8.14
CA TYR A 6 -2.79 -17.05 9.05
C TYR A 6 -4.15 -17.35 8.39
N PHE A 7 -4.38 -16.85 7.17
CA PHE A 7 -5.64 -17.12 6.43
C PHE A 7 -5.85 -18.62 6.21
N LYS A 8 -4.82 -19.33 5.76
CA LYS A 8 -4.87 -20.78 5.58
C LYS A 8 -5.24 -21.51 6.88
N LYS A 9 -4.66 -21.11 8.01
CA LYS A 9 -5.01 -21.67 9.34
C LYS A 9 -6.46 -21.41 9.72
N LYS A 10 -7.05 -20.30 9.26
CA LYS A 10 -8.44 -19.90 9.52
C LYS A 10 -9.42 -20.47 8.49
N GLY A 11 -8.97 -21.16 7.46
CA GLY A 11 -9.82 -21.63 6.37
C GLY A 11 -10.38 -20.49 5.51
N ILE A 12 -9.65 -19.38 5.41
CA ILE A 12 -10.03 -18.22 4.59
C ILE A 12 -9.32 -18.34 3.26
N ASP A 13 -10.09 -18.47 2.19
CA ASP A 13 -9.58 -18.45 0.83
C ASP A 13 -9.46 -17.01 0.31
N THR A 14 -8.42 -16.73 -0.44
CA THR A 14 -8.17 -15.44 -1.09
C THR A 14 -7.37 -15.68 -2.37
N ILE A 15 -7.15 -14.63 -3.17
CA ILE A 15 -6.29 -14.73 -4.35
C ILE A 15 -4.90 -15.24 -3.99
N ASP A 16 -4.20 -15.85 -4.95
CA ASP A 16 -2.92 -16.49 -4.72
C ASP A 16 -1.85 -15.48 -4.22
N SER A 17 -1.04 -15.93 -3.29
CA SER A 17 0.04 -15.13 -2.69
C SER A 17 1.12 -14.68 -3.69
N SER A 18 1.25 -15.36 -4.83
CA SER A 18 2.17 -14.98 -5.92
C SER A 18 1.82 -13.61 -6.49
N PHE A 19 0.52 -13.28 -6.57
CA PHE A 19 0.08 -11.96 -7.04
C PHE A 19 0.54 -10.84 -6.10
N TYR A 20 0.54 -11.06 -4.78
CA TYR A 20 1.07 -10.09 -3.82
C TYR A 20 2.58 -9.91 -3.93
N SER A 21 3.29 -10.91 -4.41
CA SER A 21 4.72 -10.78 -4.76
C SER A 21 4.91 -9.83 -5.96
N LYS A 22 3.98 -9.84 -6.94
CA LYS A 22 3.97 -8.88 -8.05
C LYS A 22 3.67 -7.47 -7.54
N ILE A 23 2.67 -7.29 -6.66
CA ILE A 23 2.38 -6.00 -6.02
C ILE A 23 3.61 -5.46 -5.26
N ALA A 24 4.31 -6.30 -4.51
CA ALA A 24 5.53 -5.91 -3.79
C ALA A 24 6.67 -5.54 -4.75
N MET A 25 6.78 -6.20 -5.88
CA MET A 25 7.74 -5.86 -6.95
C MET A 25 7.41 -4.49 -7.54
N TRP A 26 6.15 -4.21 -7.87
CA TRP A 26 5.72 -2.91 -8.38
C TRP A 26 5.98 -1.78 -7.37
N ASP A 27 5.64 -1.98 -6.08
CA ASP A 27 5.95 -1.00 -5.01
C ASP A 27 7.47 -0.75 -4.91
N SER A 28 8.30 -1.79 -5.14
CA SER A 28 9.77 -1.66 -5.14
C SER A 28 10.28 -0.83 -6.32
N TRP A 29 9.70 -0.99 -7.52
CA TRP A 29 10.00 -0.15 -8.69
C TRP A 29 9.53 1.28 -8.52
N TYR A 30 8.32 1.47 -8.02
CA TYR A 30 7.79 2.78 -7.69
C TYR A 30 8.70 3.56 -6.72
N ARG A 31 9.34 2.87 -5.77
CA ARG A 31 10.27 3.45 -4.80
C ARG A 31 11.72 3.51 -5.27
N ALA A 32 12.01 3.12 -6.50
CA ALA A 32 13.37 2.95 -7.01
C ALA A 32 14.28 2.17 -6.05
N ASN A 33 13.76 1.08 -5.46
CA ASN A 33 14.45 0.28 -4.45
C ASN A 33 14.25 -1.23 -4.67
N VAL A 34 14.49 -1.69 -5.88
CA VAL A 34 14.45 -3.11 -6.22
C VAL A 34 15.73 -3.77 -5.73
N LYS A 35 15.61 -4.72 -4.80
CA LYS A 35 16.75 -5.51 -4.30
C LYS A 35 17.46 -6.21 -5.47
N ARG A 36 18.78 -6.31 -5.41
CA ARG A 36 19.69 -6.87 -6.42
C ARG A 36 19.78 -6.08 -7.74
N PHE A 37 18.86 -5.18 -8.02
CA PHE A 37 18.96 -4.29 -9.16
C PHE A 37 19.50 -2.90 -8.75
N HIS A 38 18.80 -2.19 -7.86
CA HIS A 38 19.27 -0.90 -7.35
C HIS A 38 20.36 -1.05 -6.28
N GLN A 39 20.41 -2.15 -5.55
CA GLN A 39 21.43 -2.45 -4.56
C GLN A 39 22.29 -3.59 -5.07
N TYR A 40 23.54 -3.32 -5.42
CA TYR A 40 24.50 -4.29 -5.91
C TYR A 40 25.83 -4.20 -5.17
N ARG A 41 26.72 -5.15 -5.44
CA ARG A 41 28.05 -5.19 -4.83
C ARG A 41 29.10 -5.21 -5.92
N VAL A 42 30.10 -4.38 -5.78
CA VAL A 42 31.28 -4.38 -6.62
C VAL A 42 32.41 -5.06 -5.89
N TYR A 43 33.11 -5.95 -6.55
CA TYR A 43 34.29 -6.62 -6.03
C TYR A 43 35.52 -5.75 -6.33
N HIS A 44 36.23 -5.36 -5.25
CA HIS A 44 37.53 -4.76 -5.36
C HIS A 44 38.58 -5.87 -5.17
N GLY A 45 39.59 -5.95 -6.03
CA GLY A 45 40.60 -7.02 -6.11
C GLY A 45 41.34 -7.39 -4.82
N THR A 46 41.07 -6.74 -3.71
CA THR A 46 41.61 -7.01 -2.37
C THR A 46 40.77 -7.97 -1.52
N GLY A 47 39.76 -8.62 -2.11
CA GLY A 47 38.81 -9.49 -1.39
C GLY A 47 37.67 -8.76 -0.72
N GLN A 48 37.56 -7.44 -0.88
CA GLN A 48 36.50 -6.62 -0.31
C GLN A 48 35.37 -6.39 -1.32
N TYR A 49 34.12 -6.32 -0.79
CA TYR A 49 32.95 -5.97 -1.56
C TYR A 49 32.41 -4.60 -1.09
N GLU A 50 32.30 -3.67 -2.00
CA GLU A 50 31.61 -2.41 -1.77
C GLU A 50 30.13 -2.56 -2.10
N ARG A 51 29.26 -1.97 -1.26
CA ARG A 51 27.83 -1.88 -1.54
C ARG A 51 27.56 -0.60 -2.34
N CYS A 52 27.06 -0.78 -3.54
CA CYS A 52 26.71 0.31 -4.42
C CYS A 52 25.19 0.43 -4.55
N HIS A 53 24.71 1.65 -4.74
CA HIS A 53 23.32 1.93 -5.07
C HIS A 53 23.27 2.51 -6.48
N ARG A 54 22.52 1.85 -7.37
CA ARG A 54 22.29 2.32 -8.74
C ARG A 54 21.47 3.62 -8.71
N LYS A 55 21.92 4.62 -9.43
CA LYS A 55 21.16 5.85 -9.63
C LYS A 55 19.95 5.57 -10.50
N SER A 56 18.79 6.10 -10.11
CA SER A 56 17.54 5.94 -10.83
C SER A 56 16.98 7.30 -11.21
N LEU A 57 16.33 7.38 -12.37
CA LEU A 57 15.52 8.53 -12.77
C LEU A 57 14.15 8.56 -12.07
N GLY A 58 13.76 7.49 -11.37
CA GLY A 58 12.48 7.40 -10.68
C GLY A 58 11.27 7.44 -11.63
N MET A 59 11.44 6.97 -12.87
CA MET A 59 10.40 7.07 -13.91
C MET A 59 9.10 6.38 -13.54
N ALA A 60 9.15 5.26 -12.79
CA ALA A 60 7.95 4.59 -12.32
C ALA A 60 7.12 5.50 -11.39
N LYS A 61 7.77 6.22 -10.47
CA LYS A 61 7.12 7.22 -9.61
C LYS A 61 6.56 8.35 -10.46
N LYS A 62 7.36 8.89 -11.39
CA LYS A 62 6.96 10.05 -12.21
C LYS A 62 5.74 9.76 -13.08
N ILE A 63 5.67 8.59 -13.71
CA ILE A 63 4.51 8.19 -14.50
C ILE A 63 3.24 8.09 -13.63
N CYS A 64 3.35 7.52 -12.43
CA CYS A 64 2.22 7.41 -11.51
C CYS A 64 1.73 8.78 -11.03
N GLU A 65 2.65 9.69 -10.71
CA GLU A 65 2.36 11.06 -10.30
C GLU A 65 1.66 11.85 -11.40
N ASP A 66 2.19 11.83 -12.62
CA ASP A 66 1.60 12.53 -13.77
C ASP A 66 0.16 12.05 -14.06
N ILE A 67 -0.10 10.74 -13.96
CA ILE A 67 -1.45 10.20 -14.15
C ILE A 67 -2.38 10.59 -13.00
N SER A 68 -1.92 10.56 -11.75
CA SER A 68 -2.76 10.96 -10.61
C SER A 68 -3.16 12.43 -10.70
N ASP A 69 -2.23 13.30 -11.09
CA ASP A 69 -2.48 14.73 -11.28
C ASP A 69 -3.45 15.04 -12.43
N LEU A 70 -3.53 14.14 -13.42
CA LEU A 70 -4.54 14.25 -14.48
C LEU A 70 -5.93 13.78 -14.04
N LEU A 71 -5.99 12.83 -13.08
CA LEU A 71 -7.27 12.23 -12.65
C LEU A 71 -7.91 12.98 -11.50
N LEU A 72 -7.14 13.38 -10.51
CA LEU A 72 -7.66 14.02 -9.29
C LEU A 72 -6.65 15.05 -8.77
N ASN A 73 -6.81 16.28 -9.20
CA ASN A 73 -6.04 17.43 -8.72
C ASN A 73 -6.95 18.50 -8.12
N GLU A 74 -6.39 19.59 -7.67
CA GLU A 74 -7.10 20.74 -7.08
C GLU A 74 -8.16 21.39 -7.98
N ARG A 75 -8.13 21.11 -9.29
CA ARG A 75 -9.07 21.66 -10.28
C ARG A 75 -10.29 20.78 -10.50
N VAL A 76 -10.31 19.57 -9.94
CA VAL A 76 -11.46 18.67 -10.05
C VAL A 76 -12.58 19.16 -9.15
N THR A 77 -13.76 19.33 -9.74
CA THR A 77 -14.97 19.75 -9.01
C THR A 77 -15.96 18.61 -8.94
N ILE A 78 -16.33 18.22 -7.72
CA ILE A 78 -17.40 17.24 -7.48
C ILE A 78 -18.72 17.99 -7.35
N THR A 79 -19.63 17.73 -8.28
CA THR A 79 -20.95 18.37 -8.34
C THR A 79 -22.06 17.37 -8.00
N ILE A 80 -22.88 17.71 -7.00
CA ILE A 80 -24.07 16.95 -6.59
C ILE A 80 -25.28 17.85 -6.79
N LYS A 81 -26.35 17.32 -7.40
CA LYS A 81 -27.55 18.11 -7.77
C LYS A 81 -28.31 18.62 -6.55
N ASP A 82 -28.46 17.77 -5.54
CA ASP A 82 -29.11 18.18 -4.29
C ASP A 82 -28.15 18.97 -3.41
N GLU A 83 -28.50 20.20 -3.07
CA GLU A 83 -27.62 21.13 -2.34
C GLU A 83 -27.35 20.67 -0.90
N THR A 84 -28.33 20.06 -0.24
CA THR A 84 -28.19 19.56 1.13
C THR A 84 -27.22 18.38 1.17
N THR A 85 -27.41 17.43 0.26
CA THR A 85 -26.49 16.28 0.08
C THR A 85 -25.09 16.77 -0.30
N ALA A 86 -25.00 17.78 -1.19
CA ALA A 86 -23.72 18.33 -1.61
C ALA A 86 -22.92 18.93 -0.43
N LYS A 87 -23.59 19.69 0.44
CA LYS A 87 -22.94 20.24 1.65
C LYS A 87 -22.46 19.15 2.61
N PHE A 88 -23.32 18.15 2.82
CA PHE A 88 -22.97 17.02 3.68
C PHE A 88 -21.76 16.22 3.13
N VAL A 89 -21.79 15.82 1.85
CA VAL A 89 -20.70 15.09 1.22
C VAL A 89 -19.41 15.90 1.25
N ARG A 90 -19.47 17.21 0.95
CA ARG A 90 -18.28 18.07 1.02
C ARG A 90 -17.70 18.10 2.43
N SER A 91 -18.51 18.24 3.47
CA SER A 91 -18.03 18.25 4.85
C SER A 91 -17.32 16.94 5.22
N VAL A 92 -17.81 15.79 4.73
CA VAL A 92 -17.18 14.48 4.93
C VAL A 92 -15.85 14.39 4.20
N LEU A 93 -15.82 14.80 2.91
CA LEU A 93 -14.60 14.75 2.09
C LEU A 93 -13.52 15.70 2.64
N ASP A 94 -13.90 16.89 3.10
CA ASP A 94 -12.98 17.86 3.72
C ASP A 94 -12.42 17.31 5.04
N ALA A 95 -13.27 16.73 5.89
CA ALA A 95 -12.86 16.10 7.14
C ALA A 95 -11.93 14.88 6.90
N ALA A 96 -12.09 14.18 5.77
CA ALA A 96 -11.23 13.09 5.35
C ALA A 96 -9.97 13.55 4.60
N ASN A 97 -9.75 14.86 4.42
CA ASN A 97 -8.68 15.44 3.59
C ASN A 97 -8.61 14.80 2.18
N PHE A 98 -9.78 14.58 1.57
CA PHE A 98 -9.91 13.81 0.35
C PHE A 98 -9.15 14.42 -0.84
N THR A 99 -9.05 15.74 -0.93
CA THR A 99 -8.33 16.41 -2.02
C THR A 99 -6.86 15.98 -2.07
N VAL A 100 -6.22 15.86 -0.92
CA VAL A 100 -4.81 15.44 -0.82
C VAL A 100 -4.70 13.92 -0.85
N GLN A 101 -5.42 13.25 0.06
CA GLN A 101 -5.35 11.79 0.20
C GLN A 101 -5.89 11.06 -1.04
N GLY A 102 -6.92 11.60 -1.67
CA GLY A 102 -7.48 11.05 -2.90
C GLY A 102 -6.44 11.06 -4.03
N ASN A 103 -5.71 12.17 -4.23
CA ASN A 103 -4.64 12.24 -5.22
C ASN A 103 -3.51 11.24 -4.90
N GLU A 104 -3.02 11.21 -3.65
CA GLU A 104 -2.00 10.24 -3.24
C GLU A 104 -2.44 8.79 -3.49
N TYR A 105 -3.70 8.46 -3.27
CA TYR A 105 -4.22 7.11 -3.52
C TYR A 105 -4.49 6.82 -4.99
N GLN A 106 -4.78 7.83 -5.83
CA GLN A 106 -4.74 7.66 -7.29
C GLN A 106 -3.34 7.31 -7.77
N GLU A 107 -2.32 7.96 -7.23
CA GLU A 107 -0.92 7.62 -7.50
C GLU A 107 -0.59 6.19 -7.03
N ARG A 108 -1.03 5.80 -5.83
CA ARG A 108 -0.86 4.42 -5.32
C ARG A 108 -1.61 3.39 -6.16
N LYS A 109 -2.78 3.73 -6.69
CA LYS A 109 -3.51 2.91 -7.65
C LYS A 109 -2.68 2.69 -8.92
N ALA A 110 -2.13 3.75 -9.49
CA ALA A 110 -1.27 3.65 -10.65
C ALA A 110 -0.02 2.80 -10.37
N ALA A 111 0.56 2.91 -9.16
CA ALA A 111 1.75 2.18 -8.76
C ALA A 111 1.51 0.69 -8.46
N CYS A 112 0.38 0.32 -7.87
CA CYS A 112 0.12 -1.03 -7.35
C CYS A 112 -1.17 -1.66 -7.89
N GLY A 113 -1.84 -1.00 -8.83
CA GLY A 113 -3.02 -1.51 -9.55
C GLY A 113 -4.35 -1.32 -8.84
N THR A 114 -4.39 -1.32 -7.50
CA THR A 114 -5.64 -1.28 -6.73
C THR A 114 -5.46 -0.47 -5.45
N VAL A 115 -6.50 0.28 -5.09
CA VAL A 115 -6.67 0.90 -3.77
C VAL A 115 -8.11 0.70 -3.31
N ALA A 116 -8.37 0.91 -2.03
CA ALA A 116 -9.73 0.90 -1.50
C ALA A 116 -9.97 2.12 -0.60
N TYR A 117 -11.22 2.55 -0.59
CA TYR A 117 -11.75 3.58 0.30
C TYR A 117 -12.79 2.92 1.18
N VAL A 118 -12.59 3.00 2.50
CA VAL A 118 -13.44 2.34 3.49
C VAL A 118 -14.03 3.40 4.42
N PRO A 119 -15.29 3.81 4.20
CA PRO A 119 -15.96 4.70 5.13
C PRO A 119 -16.28 3.96 6.44
N TYR A 120 -16.10 4.66 7.55
CA TYR A 120 -16.45 4.15 8.88
C TYR A 120 -17.02 5.27 9.76
N LEU A 121 -17.78 4.87 10.78
CA LEU A 121 -18.42 5.77 11.71
C LEU A 121 -17.56 5.94 12.97
N THR A 122 -17.49 7.16 13.46
CA THR A 122 -16.85 7.50 14.74
C THR A 122 -17.77 8.43 15.54
N ASN A 123 -17.51 8.58 16.83
CA ASN A 123 -18.28 9.46 17.71
C ASN A 123 -19.79 9.19 17.63
N MET A 124 -20.17 7.90 17.56
CA MET A 124 -21.56 7.50 17.46
C MET A 124 -22.31 7.80 18.79
N GLU A 125 -23.40 8.53 18.67
CA GLU A 125 -24.42 8.63 19.71
C GLU A 125 -25.57 7.68 19.34
N VAL A 126 -25.87 6.76 20.22
CA VAL A 126 -26.89 5.71 20.00
C VAL A 126 -28.01 5.92 20.98
N ALA A 127 -29.25 5.92 20.49
CA ALA A 127 -30.45 5.99 21.35
C ALA A 127 -30.68 4.67 22.11
N GLU A 128 -31.56 4.67 23.07
CA GLU A 128 -31.91 3.49 23.88
C GLU A 128 -32.48 2.33 23.04
N ASP A 129 -33.09 2.61 21.89
CA ASP A 129 -33.61 1.63 20.94
C ASP A 129 -32.54 1.07 19.99
N GLY A 130 -31.28 1.53 20.11
CA GLY A 130 -30.16 1.11 19.25
C GLY A 130 -30.05 1.92 17.95
N SER A 131 -30.90 2.91 17.71
CA SER A 131 -30.78 3.79 16.53
C SER A 131 -29.63 4.77 16.69
N VAL A 132 -28.92 5.06 15.60
CA VAL A 132 -27.83 6.06 15.58
C VAL A 132 -28.43 7.45 15.48
N LEU A 133 -28.26 8.27 16.51
CA LEU A 133 -28.71 9.66 16.57
C LEU A 133 -27.77 10.59 15.80
N SER A 134 -26.46 10.41 16.01
CA SER A 134 -25.42 11.17 15.31
C SER A 134 -24.16 10.32 15.15
N ALA A 135 -23.38 10.58 14.10
CA ALA A 135 -22.07 9.99 13.90
C ALA A 135 -21.24 10.85 12.95
N ASP A 136 -19.93 10.84 13.15
CA ASP A 136 -18.99 11.37 12.17
C ASP A 136 -18.61 10.28 11.18
N ILE A 137 -18.63 10.59 9.88
CA ILE A 137 -18.13 9.70 8.84
C ILE A 137 -16.66 10.04 8.58
N LYS A 138 -15.81 9.04 8.67
CA LYS A 138 -14.40 9.10 8.28
C LYS A 138 -14.12 8.11 7.15
N LEU A 139 -12.99 8.31 6.48
CA LEU A 139 -12.58 7.50 5.34
C LEU A 139 -11.19 6.94 5.60
N ASP A 140 -11.08 5.62 5.63
CA ASP A 140 -9.80 4.92 5.58
C ASP A 140 -9.39 4.65 4.14
N TYR A 141 -8.10 4.75 3.89
CA TYR A 141 -7.47 4.56 2.60
C TYR A 141 -6.57 3.32 2.65
N VAL A 142 -6.83 2.35 1.79
CA VAL A 142 -6.16 1.05 1.82
C VAL A 142 -5.41 0.79 0.52
N VAL A 143 -4.12 0.45 0.63
CA VAL A 143 -3.27 0.11 -0.51
C VAL A 143 -3.38 -1.37 -0.88
N ALA A 144 -3.09 -1.71 -2.14
CA ALA A 144 -3.26 -3.05 -2.72
C ALA A 144 -2.73 -4.20 -1.85
N LYS A 145 -1.57 -4.04 -1.24
CA LYS A 145 -0.95 -5.08 -0.39
C LYS A 145 -1.71 -5.43 0.89
N ASN A 146 -2.70 -4.60 1.25
CA ASN A 146 -3.53 -4.75 2.44
C ASN A 146 -5.00 -5.08 2.10
N ILE A 147 -5.30 -5.38 0.84
CA ILE A 147 -6.62 -5.72 0.31
C ILE A 147 -6.60 -7.20 -0.05
N TYR A 148 -7.45 -8.00 0.57
CA TYR A 148 -7.52 -9.46 0.38
C TYR A 148 -8.94 -9.84 -0.01
N PRO A 149 -9.25 -9.92 -1.32
CA PRO A 149 -10.54 -10.40 -1.80
C PRO A 149 -10.80 -11.84 -1.34
N THR A 150 -11.99 -12.09 -0.82
CA THR A 150 -12.44 -13.43 -0.40
C THR A 150 -13.57 -13.96 -1.26
N ALA A 151 -14.36 -13.06 -1.86
CA ALA A 151 -15.33 -13.42 -2.90
C ALA A 151 -15.42 -12.31 -3.96
N TRP A 152 -15.66 -12.71 -5.21
CA TRP A 152 -15.84 -11.78 -6.33
C TRP A 152 -16.66 -12.42 -7.45
N GLU A 153 -17.29 -11.57 -8.23
CA GLU A 153 -18.05 -11.96 -9.42
C GLU A 153 -17.75 -10.98 -10.57
N ASN A 154 -17.42 -11.47 -11.75
CA ASN A 154 -17.13 -10.66 -12.93
C ASN A 154 -16.12 -9.52 -12.64
N SER A 155 -15.03 -9.82 -11.96
CA SER A 155 -13.99 -8.86 -11.52
C SER A 155 -14.49 -7.81 -10.50
N ARG A 156 -15.71 -7.91 -9.98
CA ARG A 156 -16.23 -7.09 -8.89
C ARG A 156 -16.05 -7.84 -7.58
N ILE A 157 -15.28 -7.27 -6.68
CA ILE A 157 -15.09 -7.81 -5.32
C ILE A 157 -16.37 -7.60 -4.54
N THR A 158 -16.93 -8.70 -4.02
CA THR A 158 -18.14 -8.71 -3.19
C THR A 158 -17.82 -8.88 -1.73
N GLU A 159 -16.76 -9.64 -1.40
CA GLU A 159 -16.28 -9.79 -0.02
C GLU A 159 -14.76 -9.56 0.02
N VAL A 160 -14.29 -8.96 1.11
CA VAL A 160 -12.90 -8.55 1.21
C VAL A 160 -12.44 -8.42 2.67
N ILE A 161 -11.18 -8.77 2.91
CA ILE A 161 -10.51 -8.46 4.17
C ILE A 161 -9.56 -7.29 3.94
N PHE A 162 -9.70 -6.24 4.74
CA PHE A 162 -8.73 -5.16 4.83
C PHE A 162 -7.82 -5.37 6.03
N ALA A 163 -6.52 -5.16 5.84
CA ALA A 163 -5.53 -5.27 6.89
C ALA A 163 -4.99 -3.89 7.27
N PHE A 164 -5.09 -3.53 8.55
CA PHE A 164 -4.60 -2.27 9.09
C PHE A 164 -3.47 -2.55 10.11
N PRO A 165 -2.20 -2.48 9.66
CA PRO A 165 -1.06 -2.69 10.56
C PRO A 165 -0.90 -1.51 11.51
N LYS A 166 -0.70 -1.82 12.80
CA LYS A 166 -0.45 -0.86 13.87
C LYS A 166 0.75 -1.31 14.71
N THR A 167 1.45 -0.36 15.29
CA THR A 167 2.55 -0.64 16.22
C THR A 167 2.29 0.06 17.54
N TYR A 168 2.29 -0.71 18.63
CA TYR A 168 2.12 -0.19 19.99
C TYR A 168 3.12 -0.84 20.94
N LYS A 169 3.82 -0.04 21.72
CA LYS A 169 4.85 -0.50 22.68
C LYS A 169 5.83 -1.52 22.09
N ARG A 170 6.34 -1.25 20.88
CA ARG A 170 7.26 -2.11 20.09
C ARG A 170 6.67 -3.45 19.62
N LYS A 171 5.42 -3.72 19.90
CA LYS A 171 4.70 -4.87 19.34
C LYS A 171 3.95 -4.46 18.09
N LYS A 172 3.90 -5.37 17.13
CA LYS A 172 3.16 -5.18 15.87
C LYS A 172 1.83 -5.90 15.96
N TYR A 173 0.78 -5.22 15.54
CA TYR A 173 -0.58 -5.73 15.46
C TYR A 173 -1.11 -5.51 14.06
N VAL A 174 -2.03 -6.35 13.65
CA VAL A 174 -2.81 -6.17 12.43
C VAL A 174 -4.28 -6.30 12.81
N GLN A 175 -5.05 -5.24 12.58
CA GLN A 175 -6.51 -5.35 12.56
C GLN A 175 -6.89 -5.88 11.19
N LEU A 176 -7.69 -6.93 11.19
CA LEU A 176 -8.31 -7.50 10.00
C LEU A 176 -9.80 -7.15 10.05
N GLN A 177 -10.28 -6.49 9.03
CA GLN A 177 -11.66 -6.09 8.88
C GLN A 177 -12.25 -6.85 7.70
N HIS A 178 -13.07 -7.87 7.99
CA HIS A 178 -13.68 -8.72 6.99
C HIS A 178 -15.10 -8.24 6.68
N HIS A 179 -15.31 -7.79 5.48
CA HIS A 179 -16.61 -7.39 4.94
C HIS A 179 -17.24 -8.56 4.20
N LYS A 180 -18.33 -9.09 4.72
CA LYS A 180 -19.02 -10.27 4.20
C LYS A 180 -20.48 -10.00 3.90
N LEU A 181 -21.03 -10.73 2.95
CA LEU A 181 -22.47 -10.80 2.73
C LEU A 181 -23.07 -11.94 3.55
N GLU A 182 -24.05 -11.63 4.39
CA GLU A 182 -24.76 -12.62 5.19
C GLU A 182 -26.27 -12.49 5.03
N PRO A 183 -27.05 -13.60 5.17
CA PRO A 183 -28.49 -13.54 5.18
C PRO A 183 -29.00 -12.57 6.24
N TRP A 184 -29.98 -11.76 5.86
CA TRP A 184 -30.58 -10.77 6.75
C TRP A 184 -32.04 -11.11 7.04
N GLN A 185 -32.35 -11.20 8.31
CA GLN A 185 -33.70 -11.46 8.81
C GLN A 185 -34.10 -10.34 9.76
N ASP A 186 -35.39 -9.99 9.74
CA ASP A 186 -35.95 -9.09 10.75
C ASP A 186 -36.13 -9.80 12.13
N LYS A 187 -36.60 -9.05 13.12
CA LYS A 187 -36.82 -9.54 14.49
C LYS A 187 -37.90 -10.64 14.54
N ASP A 188 -38.75 -10.71 13.52
CA ASP A 188 -39.85 -11.68 13.40
C ASP A 188 -39.44 -12.89 12.55
N GLY A 189 -38.20 -12.94 12.05
CA GLY A 189 -37.63 -14.02 11.24
C GLY A 189 -37.98 -13.96 9.76
N ASN A 190 -38.54 -12.85 9.27
CA ASN A 190 -38.79 -12.66 7.85
C ASN A 190 -37.47 -12.41 7.11
N ASP A 191 -37.34 -13.01 5.94
CA ASP A 191 -36.18 -12.84 5.07
C ASP A 191 -36.19 -11.46 4.44
N LEU A 192 -35.16 -10.66 4.73
CA LEU A 192 -34.89 -9.33 4.14
C LEU A 192 -33.83 -9.39 3.04
N GLY A 193 -33.35 -10.59 2.67
CA GLY A 193 -32.29 -10.81 1.69
C GLY A 193 -30.92 -10.91 2.34
N TYR A 194 -29.97 -10.10 1.88
CA TYR A 194 -28.59 -10.11 2.39
C TYR A 194 -28.19 -8.72 2.89
N GLN A 195 -27.37 -8.68 3.91
CA GLN A 195 -26.70 -7.46 4.39
C GLN A 195 -25.21 -7.64 4.45
N TYR A 196 -24.48 -6.52 4.37
CA TYR A 196 -23.08 -6.55 4.72
C TYR A 196 -22.89 -6.61 6.23
N VAL A 197 -21.97 -7.46 6.64
CA VAL A 197 -21.50 -7.56 8.02
C VAL A 197 -19.99 -7.34 8.04
N ILE A 198 -19.54 -6.57 9.01
CA ILE A 198 -18.13 -6.27 9.20
C ILE A 198 -17.65 -7.03 10.44
N GLU A 199 -16.75 -7.98 10.27
CA GLU A 199 -16.10 -8.68 11.37
C GLU A 199 -14.70 -8.15 11.58
N ASN A 200 -14.41 -7.67 12.79
CA ASN A 200 -13.10 -7.21 13.18
C ASN A 200 -12.37 -8.29 13.99
N SER A 201 -11.13 -8.51 13.67
CA SER A 201 -10.20 -9.30 14.48
C SER A 201 -8.86 -8.57 14.59
N VAL A 202 -8.18 -8.75 15.71
CA VAL A 202 -6.86 -8.15 15.94
C VAL A 202 -5.87 -9.27 16.21
N VAL A 203 -4.78 -9.27 15.44
CA VAL A 203 -3.74 -10.29 15.51
C VAL A 203 -2.43 -9.64 15.99
N GLU A 204 -1.86 -10.15 17.07
CA GLU A 204 -0.50 -9.80 17.50
C GLU A 204 0.51 -10.52 16.61
N CYS A 205 1.33 -9.75 15.88
CA CYS A 205 2.36 -10.28 14.98
C CYS A 205 3.64 -10.62 15.78
N SER A 206 3.60 -11.61 16.63
CA SER A 206 4.78 -12.22 17.22
C SER A 206 5.50 -13.15 16.22
N SER A 207 6.64 -13.70 16.60
CA SER A 207 7.35 -14.70 15.79
C SER A 207 6.46 -15.92 15.54
N GLY A 208 6.17 -16.24 14.27
CA GLY A 208 5.31 -17.36 13.88
C GLY A 208 3.97 -16.95 13.28
N ALA A 209 2.94 -17.76 13.50
CA ALA A 209 1.63 -17.65 12.84
C ALA A 209 0.74 -16.48 13.33
N GLY A 210 1.19 -15.70 14.31
CA GLY A 210 0.38 -14.67 14.95
C GLY A 210 -0.54 -15.24 16.05
N ARG A 211 -1.02 -14.37 16.93
CA ARG A 211 -1.93 -14.69 18.02
C ARG A 211 -3.17 -13.79 17.92
N ASP A 212 -4.34 -14.40 17.83
CA ASP A 212 -5.58 -13.65 17.92
C ASP A 212 -5.73 -13.06 19.33
N LEU A 213 -6.13 -11.80 19.38
CA LEU A 213 -6.53 -11.14 20.61
C LEU A 213 -8.03 -11.27 20.81
N THR A 214 -8.46 -11.39 22.05
CA THR A 214 -9.87 -11.28 22.42
C THR A 214 -10.30 -9.81 22.44
N PRO A 215 -11.61 -9.50 22.33
CA PRO A 215 -12.11 -8.13 22.43
C PRO A 215 -11.66 -7.41 23.70
N ALA A 216 -11.56 -8.09 24.82
CA ALA A 216 -11.05 -7.52 26.07
C ALA A 216 -9.56 -7.15 25.99
N GLU A 217 -8.75 -7.98 25.31
CA GLU A 217 -7.32 -7.72 25.14
C GLU A 217 -7.06 -6.57 24.18
N TRP A 218 -7.76 -6.49 23.03
CA TRP A 218 -7.50 -5.40 22.09
C TRP A 218 -8.04 -4.05 22.56
N ASN A 219 -9.12 -4.01 23.33
CA ASN A 219 -9.64 -2.77 23.93
C ASN A 219 -8.67 -2.12 24.93
N ALA A 220 -7.71 -2.88 25.45
CA ALA A 220 -6.61 -2.34 26.27
C ALA A 220 -5.53 -1.62 25.44
N ILE A 221 -5.62 -1.66 24.11
CA ILE A 221 -4.69 -1.02 23.16
C ILE A 221 -5.39 0.23 22.59
N PRO A 222 -4.85 1.44 22.78
CA PRO A 222 -5.53 2.69 22.40
C PRO A 222 -6.03 2.75 20.94
N TYR A 223 -5.33 2.06 20.02
CA TYR A 223 -5.74 2.03 18.61
C TYR A 223 -7.01 1.22 18.33
N PHE A 224 -7.42 0.36 19.26
CA PHE A 224 -8.54 -0.56 19.09
C PHE A 224 -9.60 -0.38 20.20
N GLU A 225 -9.48 0.67 21.00
CA GLU A 225 -10.46 1.01 22.02
C GLU A 225 -11.82 1.29 21.37
N GLY A 226 -12.86 0.61 21.86
CA GLY A 226 -14.20 0.73 21.31
C GLY A 226 -14.44 0.00 19.99
N LEU A 227 -13.43 -0.75 19.47
CA LEU A 227 -13.59 -1.53 18.25
C LEU A 227 -14.59 -2.66 18.47
N ALA A 228 -15.75 -2.60 17.80
CA ALA A 228 -16.75 -3.67 17.81
C ALA A 228 -16.21 -4.91 17.07
N ALA A 229 -16.39 -6.10 17.66
CA ALA A 229 -15.99 -7.35 17.03
C ALA A 229 -16.82 -7.66 15.76
N ARG A 230 -18.10 -7.25 15.76
CA ARG A 230 -19.03 -7.43 14.66
C ARG A 230 -19.95 -6.23 14.54
N VAL A 231 -20.14 -5.77 13.32
CA VAL A 231 -21.06 -4.68 12.97
C VAL A 231 -21.97 -5.14 11.85
N GLU A 232 -23.26 -5.10 12.08
CA GLU A 232 -24.30 -5.34 11.07
C GLU A 232 -24.67 -4.00 10.45
N THR A 233 -24.53 -3.88 9.14
CA THR A 233 -24.69 -2.57 8.48
C THR A 233 -26.14 -2.25 8.16
N GLY A 234 -27.02 -3.26 8.14
CA GLY A 234 -28.41 -3.11 7.65
C GLY A 234 -28.49 -2.66 6.19
N SER A 235 -27.46 -2.92 5.40
CA SER A 235 -27.34 -2.45 4.02
C SER A 235 -26.93 -3.56 3.07
N HIS A 236 -27.55 -3.59 1.90
CA HIS A 236 -27.14 -4.42 0.77
C HIS A 236 -25.94 -3.84 0.00
N GLN A 237 -25.61 -2.58 0.24
CA GLN A 237 -24.50 -1.92 -0.45
C GLN A 237 -23.19 -2.21 0.29
N PRO A 238 -22.09 -2.50 -0.45
CA PRO A 238 -20.80 -2.71 0.17
C PRO A 238 -20.34 -1.44 0.88
N PRO A 239 -19.94 -1.51 2.16
CA PRO A 239 -19.41 -0.37 2.90
C PRO A 239 -17.92 -0.15 2.56
N PHE A 240 -17.57 -0.30 1.30
CA PHE A 240 -16.22 -0.06 0.75
C PHE A 240 -16.29 0.21 -0.74
N ILE A 241 -15.28 0.87 -1.26
CA ILE A 241 -15.11 1.13 -2.69
C ILE A 241 -13.73 0.60 -3.09
N ILE A 242 -13.70 -0.31 -4.05
CA ILE A 242 -12.46 -0.75 -4.68
C ILE A 242 -12.25 0.07 -5.94
N ASP A 243 -11.11 0.75 -6.01
CA ASP A 243 -10.70 1.54 -7.16
C ASP A 243 -9.47 0.91 -7.81
N LYS A 244 -9.59 0.53 -9.07
CA LYS A 244 -8.53 -0.08 -9.86
C LYS A 244 -8.48 0.52 -11.25
N LEU A 245 -7.33 0.42 -11.90
CA LEU A 245 -7.21 0.81 -13.30
C LEU A 245 -8.08 -0.10 -14.17
N ASN A 246 -8.79 0.48 -15.12
CA ASN A 246 -9.60 -0.27 -16.10
C ASN A 246 -8.70 -0.84 -17.22
N ILE A 247 -7.79 -1.69 -16.81
CA ILE A 247 -6.81 -2.38 -17.68
C ILE A 247 -6.95 -3.88 -17.42
N ALA A 248 -6.94 -4.68 -18.49
CA ALA A 248 -6.95 -6.12 -18.37
C ALA A 248 -5.72 -6.62 -17.60
N ASN A 249 -5.93 -7.57 -16.69
CA ASN A 249 -4.84 -8.23 -15.98
C ASN A 249 -4.24 -9.30 -16.90
N ASN A 250 -3.08 -9.01 -17.47
CA ASN A 250 -2.29 -9.92 -18.32
C ASN A 250 -1.03 -10.42 -17.61
N VAL A 251 -0.90 -10.14 -16.34
CA VAL A 251 0.28 -10.47 -15.53
C VAL A 251 0.04 -11.72 -14.68
N ASP A 252 -1.22 -11.98 -14.32
CA ASP A 252 -1.62 -13.17 -13.60
C ASP A 252 -1.99 -14.29 -14.55
N GLU A 253 -1.77 -15.54 -14.11
CA GLU A 253 -2.24 -16.73 -14.81
C GLU A 253 -3.74 -16.98 -14.58
N ASP A 254 -4.29 -16.40 -13.48
CA ASP A 254 -5.71 -16.46 -13.16
C ASP A 254 -6.43 -15.24 -13.76
N ASP A 255 -7.11 -15.47 -14.88
CA ASP A 255 -7.93 -14.47 -15.56
C ASP A 255 -9.11 -13.97 -14.71
N THR A 256 -9.47 -14.68 -13.64
CA THR A 256 -10.57 -14.32 -12.73
C THR A 256 -10.14 -13.40 -11.59
N ASN A 257 -8.84 -13.17 -11.42
CA ASN A 257 -8.30 -12.31 -10.37
C ASN A 257 -8.91 -10.90 -10.43
N PRO A 258 -9.63 -10.46 -9.39
CA PRO A 258 -10.35 -9.19 -9.40
C PRO A 258 -9.44 -7.96 -9.18
N MET A 259 -8.17 -8.17 -8.80
CA MET A 259 -7.23 -7.08 -8.54
C MET A 259 -6.70 -6.46 -9.83
N GLY A 260 -6.42 -5.17 -9.79
CA GLY A 260 -5.81 -4.44 -10.88
C GLY A 260 -4.30 -4.62 -10.94
N VAL A 261 -3.71 -4.22 -12.07
CA VAL A 261 -2.25 -4.27 -12.32
C VAL A 261 -1.66 -2.85 -12.31
N ALA A 262 -0.38 -2.74 -11.97
CA ALA A 262 0.33 -1.46 -12.01
C ALA A 262 0.35 -0.90 -13.42
N LEU A 263 0.27 0.42 -13.55
CA LEU A 263 0.29 1.12 -14.85
C LEU A 263 1.52 0.75 -15.69
N PHE A 264 2.65 0.55 -15.03
CA PHE A 264 3.93 0.20 -15.67
C PHE A 264 4.27 -1.30 -15.61
N ALA A 265 3.31 -2.16 -15.23
CA ALA A 265 3.56 -3.60 -15.03
C ALA A 265 4.26 -4.28 -16.23
N ASN A 266 3.87 -3.89 -17.45
CA ASN A 266 4.42 -4.43 -18.69
C ASN A 266 5.68 -3.70 -19.19
N SER A 267 6.15 -2.67 -18.49
CA SER A 267 7.28 -1.83 -18.90
C SER A 267 8.47 -1.92 -17.96
N ILE A 268 8.50 -2.91 -17.09
CA ILE A 268 9.56 -3.08 -16.06
C ILE A 268 10.94 -3.23 -16.71
N ASP A 269 11.04 -3.98 -17.81
CA ASP A 269 12.30 -4.15 -18.52
C ASP A 269 12.82 -2.84 -19.12
N VAL A 270 11.91 -1.98 -19.58
CA VAL A 270 12.24 -0.63 -20.09
C VAL A 270 12.73 0.26 -18.94
N LEU A 271 12.03 0.26 -17.82
CA LEU A 271 12.44 1.00 -16.62
C LEU A 271 13.83 0.57 -16.13
N ALA A 272 14.10 -0.75 -16.16
CA ALA A 272 15.40 -1.29 -15.80
C ALA A 272 16.51 -0.80 -16.74
N LYS A 273 16.26 -0.74 -18.04
CA LYS A 273 17.22 -0.22 -19.01
C LYS A 273 17.47 1.26 -18.82
N ILE A 274 16.44 2.06 -18.63
CA ILE A 274 16.55 3.51 -18.36
C ILE A 274 17.43 3.76 -17.13
N ASP A 275 17.19 3.09 -16.03
CA ASP A 275 17.97 3.26 -14.80
C ASP A 275 19.42 2.78 -14.97
N LEU A 276 19.63 1.69 -15.73
CA LEU A 276 20.97 1.18 -16.04
C LEU A 276 21.77 2.19 -16.89
N GLU A 277 21.15 2.75 -17.93
CA GLU A 277 21.76 3.71 -18.82
C GLU A 277 22.08 5.02 -18.07
N TYR A 278 21.14 5.49 -17.24
CA TYR A 278 21.36 6.70 -16.43
C TYR A 278 22.50 6.51 -15.41
N ASP A 279 22.56 5.38 -14.74
CA ASP A 279 23.64 5.06 -13.80
C ASP A 279 25.00 4.97 -14.54
N SER A 280 25.03 4.31 -15.71
CA SER A 280 26.22 4.21 -16.55
C SER A 280 26.70 5.59 -17.02
N TYR A 281 25.76 6.42 -17.52
CA TYR A 281 26.06 7.78 -17.93
C TYR A 281 26.64 8.60 -16.76
N ALA A 282 26.04 8.55 -15.58
CA ALA A 282 26.53 9.24 -14.41
C ALA A 282 27.93 8.73 -13.96
N ASN A 283 28.21 7.44 -14.15
CA ASN A 283 29.50 6.85 -13.84
C ASN A 283 30.59 7.28 -14.83
N GLU A 284 30.26 7.45 -16.13
CA GLU A 284 31.21 7.99 -17.12
C GLU A 284 31.76 9.34 -16.69
N PHE A 285 30.92 10.24 -16.17
CA PHE A 285 31.39 11.53 -15.65
C PHE A 285 32.20 11.37 -14.36
N THR A 286 31.86 10.45 -13.51
CA THR A 286 32.58 10.24 -12.25
C THR A 286 33.92 9.55 -12.48
N LEU A 287 33.98 8.53 -13.35
CA LEU A 287 35.17 7.75 -13.64
C LEU A 287 36.06 8.44 -14.73
N GLY A 288 35.45 9.25 -15.62
CA GLY A 288 36.13 9.99 -16.69
C GLY A 288 36.81 11.26 -16.22
N ARG A 289 36.79 11.61 -14.91
CA ARG A 289 37.54 12.72 -14.35
C ARG A 289 39.02 12.52 -14.64
N LYS A 290 39.74 13.63 -14.87
CA LYS A 290 41.19 13.60 -15.08
C LYS A 290 41.84 12.81 -13.94
N ARG A 291 42.59 11.78 -14.31
CA ARG A 291 43.41 11.01 -13.37
C ARG A 291 44.84 11.40 -13.56
N ILE A 292 45.53 11.71 -12.47
CA ILE A 292 46.96 11.97 -12.45
C ILE A 292 47.59 10.67 -11.93
N PHE A 293 48.37 10.04 -12.78
CA PHE A 293 49.19 8.89 -12.35
C PHE A 293 50.52 9.42 -11.83
N VAL A 294 50.77 9.17 -10.56
CA VAL A 294 52.03 9.55 -9.89
C VAL A 294 52.74 8.31 -9.38
N ALA A 295 54.05 8.36 -9.26
CA ALA A 295 54.79 7.31 -8.59
C ALA A 295 54.41 7.25 -7.11
N PRO A 296 54.38 6.05 -6.47
CA PRO A 296 54.00 5.90 -5.05
C PRO A 296 54.78 6.83 -4.12
N GLU A 297 56.03 7.11 -4.44
CA GLU A 297 56.92 7.99 -3.67
C GLU A 297 56.45 9.47 -3.65
N MET A 298 55.63 9.88 -4.62
CA MET A 298 55.05 11.21 -4.68
C MET A 298 53.76 11.36 -3.87
N LEU A 299 53.22 10.28 -3.36
CA LEU A 299 52.00 10.30 -2.54
C LEU A 299 52.28 10.62 -1.07
N THR A 300 53.54 10.56 -0.67
CA THR A 300 53.97 10.86 0.71
C THR A 300 55.03 11.95 0.71
N ASP A 301 55.02 12.80 1.74
CA ASP A 301 56.08 13.76 1.99
C ASP A 301 57.31 13.10 2.62
N ALA A 302 58.35 13.87 2.87
CA ALA A 302 59.57 13.42 3.49
C ALA A 302 59.38 12.90 4.93
N SER A 303 58.25 13.18 5.55
CA SER A 303 57.85 12.67 6.90
C SER A 303 57.05 11.39 6.82
N GLY A 304 56.68 10.90 5.62
CA GLY A 304 55.83 9.76 5.40
C GLY A 304 54.32 10.06 5.52
N SER A 305 53.97 11.35 5.63
CA SER A 305 52.54 11.76 5.65
C SER A 305 51.98 11.79 4.22
N GLN A 306 50.74 11.42 4.10
CA GLN A 306 50.02 11.39 2.81
C GLN A 306 49.80 12.82 2.31
N VAL A 307 50.28 13.11 1.08
CA VAL A 307 50.21 14.46 0.48
C VAL A 307 48.87 14.71 -0.23
N PHE A 308 48.25 13.62 -0.69
CA PHE A 308 46.93 13.66 -1.36
C PHE A 308 45.93 12.83 -0.61
N ASP A 309 44.72 13.35 -0.42
CA ASP A 309 43.60 12.58 0.09
C ASP A 309 43.06 11.68 -1.03
N PRO A 310 43.09 10.34 -0.88
CA PRO A 310 42.60 9.43 -1.91
C PRO A 310 41.08 9.55 -2.10
N ASP A 311 40.36 10.12 -1.15
CA ASP A 311 38.93 10.35 -1.21
C ASP A 311 38.58 11.77 -1.74
N ASP A 312 39.58 12.61 -2.04
CA ASP A 312 39.34 13.92 -2.60
C ASP A 312 38.82 13.80 -4.04
N SER A 313 37.58 14.20 -4.23
CA SER A 313 36.90 14.14 -5.53
C SER A 313 37.44 15.15 -6.57
N VAL A 314 38.41 15.93 -6.20
CA VAL A 314 39.05 16.99 -7.05
C VAL A 314 40.24 16.45 -7.85
N PHE A 315 40.79 15.28 -7.47
CA PHE A 315 41.94 14.65 -8.13
C PHE A 315 41.59 13.46 -8.99
#